data_3ad9931145efff4cabb6925dbd2420cd
#
_entry.id   3ad9931145efff4cabb6925dbd2420cd
#
_cell.length_a   1.000
_cell.length_b   1.000
_cell.length_c   1.000
_cell.angle_alpha   90.00
_cell.angle_beta   90.00
_cell.angle_gamma   90.00
#
_symmetry.space_group_name_H-M   'P 1'
#
loop_
_entity.id
_entity.type
_entity.pdbx_description
1 polymer ?
#
loop_
_entity_poly.entity_id
_entity_poly.type
_entity_poly.pdbx_seq_one_letter_code
_entity_poly.pdbx_strand_id
1 'polypeptide(L)'
;MLGCNSGISNNENISDLESLQLKTSFVDLYENNLDLSVYKKGKIVVSYWATWCAPCIKEMPSIKSAEKILEDYDYTFLLVSDETVDKISKFKNEFNFDFNFLKSNKSFETLGIFAMPTSYIFDENGQLIETIVGAIQWDSEEMINKLKML
;
A
#
# COMPACT_ATOMS: atom_id res chain seq x y z
N MET A 1 36.17 -31.69 -24.90
CA MET A 1 34.72 -31.64 -24.99
C MET A 1 34.20 -30.73 -23.93
N LEU A 2 33.96 -29.50 -24.31
CA LEU A 2 33.65 -28.40 -23.40
C LEU A 2 32.12 -28.25 -23.30
N GLY A 3 31.55 -28.65 -22.18
CA GLY A 3 30.19 -28.26 -21.83
C GLY A 3 30.20 -26.80 -21.44
N CYS A 4 29.70 -25.93 -22.29
CA CYS A 4 29.37 -24.56 -21.89
C CYS A 4 28.17 -24.61 -20.96
N ASN A 5 28.44 -24.59 -19.67
CA ASN A 5 27.42 -24.33 -18.70
C ASN A 5 27.21 -22.83 -18.65
N SER A 6 26.38 -22.31 -19.56
CA SER A 6 25.86 -20.96 -19.42
C SER A 6 24.91 -20.96 -18.25
N GLY A 7 25.44 -20.72 -17.06
CA GLY A 7 24.64 -20.40 -15.91
C GLY A 7 23.86 -19.14 -16.23
N ILE A 8 22.61 -19.29 -16.63
CA ILE A 8 21.65 -18.21 -16.64
C ILE A 8 21.45 -17.83 -15.18
N SER A 9 22.20 -16.87 -14.69
CA SER A 9 21.86 -16.20 -13.47
C SER A 9 20.66 -15.31 -13.79
N ASN A 10 19.47 -15.89 -13.69
CA ASN A 10 18.25 -15.12 -13.64
C ASN A 10 18.24 -14.34 -12.32
N ASN A 11 19.07 -13.32 -12.25
CA ASN A 11 18.89 -12.22 -11.34
C ASN A 11 17.77 -11.36 -11.96
N GLU A 12 16.57 -11.89 -12.00
CA GLU A 12 15.39 -11.07 -12.13
C GLU A 12 15.36 -10.23 -10.86
N ASN A 13 15.74 -8.95 -10.98
CA ASN A 13 15.59 -7.99 -9.91
C ASN A 13 14.09 -7.80 -9.68
N ILE A 14 13.56 -8.58 -8.76
CA ILE A 14 12.17 -8.46 -8.31
C ILE A 14 12.03 -7.08 -7.69
N SER A 15 11.03 -6.30 -8.10
CA SER A 15 10.75 -5.00 -7.51
C SER A 15 10.31 -5.15 -6.04
N ASP A 16 10.45 -4.08 -5.25
CA ASP A 16 10.01 -4.09 -3.86
C ASP A 16 8.51 -4.38 -3.73
N LEU A 17 7.71 -3.87 -4.67
CA LEU A 17 6.27 -4.14 -4.71
C LEU A 17 5.96 -5.62 -5.00
N GLU A 18 6.68 -6.22 -5.94
CA GLU A 18 6.57 -7.66 -6.24
C GLU A 18 7.02 -8.50 -5.05
N SER A 19 8.09 -8.08 -4.37
CA SER A 19 8.54 -8.71 -3.14
C SER A 19 7.46 -8.64 -2.04
N LEU A 20 6.80 -7.50 -1.89
CA LEU A 20 5.67 -7.34 -0.95
C LEU A 20 4.51 -8.26 -1.34
N GLN A 21 4.17 -8.33 -2.64
CA GLN A 21 3.12 -9.20 -3.15
C GLN A 21 3.42 -10.68 -2.90
N LEU A 22 4.67 -11.12 -3.06
CA LEU A 22 5.09 -12.51 -2.80
C LEU A 22 5.05 -12.87 -1.31
N LYS A 23 5.36 -11.91 -0.44
CA LYS A 23 5.34 -12.11 1.02
C LYS A 23 3.94 -12.02 1.61
N THR A 24 3.03 -11.32 0.93
CA THR A 24 1.70 -11.01 1.41
C THR A 24 0.67 -11.40 0.38
N SER A 25 -0.35 -12.13 0.80
CA SER A 25 -1.53 -12.33 -0.02
C SER A 25 -2.55 -11.24 0.33
N PHE A 26 -3.03 -10.53 -0.68
CA PHE A 26 -4.05 -9.50 -0.53
C PHE A 26 -5.38 -9.98 -1.08
N VAL A 27 -6.45 -9.60 -0.44
CA VAL A 27 -7.81 -9.81 -0.95
C VAL A 27 -8.59 -8.49 -0.90
N ASP A 28 -9.52 -8.34 -1.83
CA ASP A 28 -10.48 -7.24 -1.80
C ASP A 28 -11.61 -7.51 -0.77
N LEU A 29 -12.57 -6.61 -0.66
CA LEU A 29 -13.68 -6.75 0.27
C LEU A 29 -14.74 -7.79 -0.17
N TYR A 30 -14.57 -8.37 -1.35
CA TYR A 30 -15.37 -9.49 -1.86
C TYR A 30 -14.63 -10.83 -1.74
N GLU A 31 -13.48 -10.82 -1.02
CA GLU A 31 -12.61 -11.99 -0.81
C GLU A 31 -11.95 -12.54 -2.07
N ASN A 32 -11.87 -11.72 -3.13
CA ASN A 32 -11.11 -12.06 -4.32
C ASN A 32 -9.62 -11.78 -4.10
N ASN A 33 -8.78 -12.71 -4.50
CA ASN A 33 -7.33 -12.49 -4.51
C ASN A 33 -6.99 -11.31 -5.40
N LEU A 34 -6.13 -10.43 -4.90
CA LEU A 34 -5.70 -9.24 -5.60
C LEU A 34 -4.20 -9.26 -5.81
N ASP A 35 -3.80 -9.04 -7.06
CA ASP A 35 -2.42 -8.76 -7.42
C ASP A 35 -2.22 -7.25 -7.49
N LEU A 36 -1.27 -6.73 -6.71
CA LEU A 36 -0.97 -5.29 -6.68
C LEU A 36 -0.46 -4.77 -8.05
N SER A 37 -0.04 -5.65 -8.94
CA SER A 37 0.37 -5.28 -10.30
C SER A 37 -0.74 -4.63 -11.12
N VAL A 38 -2.01 -4.80 -10.74
CA VAL A 38 -3.13 -4.11 -11.40
C VAL A 38 -3.05 -2.58 -11.24
N TYR A 39 -2.28 -2.09 -10.27
CA TYR A 39 -2.06 -0.66 -10.01
C TYR A 39 -0.75 -0.14 -10.59
N LYS A 40 0.01 -0.93 -11.34
CA LYS A 40 1.36 -0.61 -11.87
C LYS A 40 1.45 0.58 -12.82
N LYS A 41 0.35 1.24 -13.16
CA LYS A 41 0.38 2.37 -14.10
C LYS A 41 0.86 3.69 -13.47
N GLY A 42 1.13 3.68 -12.18
CA GLY A 42 1.54 4.87 -11.44
C GLY A 42 2.22 4.54 -10.13
N LYS A 43 2.26 5.52 -9.27
CA LYS A 43 2.81 5.41 -7.91
C LYS A 43 1.76 4.85 -6.96
N ILE A 44 2.21 4.07 -5.99
CA ILE A 44 1.31 3.41 -5.03
C ILE A 44 1.71 3.82 -3.62
N VAL A 45 0.72 4.23 -2.84
CA VAL A 45 0.85 4.40 -1.39
C VAL A 45 0.09 3.26 -0.72
N VAL A 46 0.80 2.43 0.03
CA VAL A 46 0.19 1.37 0.85
C VAL A 46 0.20 1.83 2.29
N SER A 47 -0.97 2.12 2.85
CA SER A 47 -1.12 2.53 4.25
C SER A 47 -1.72 1.41 5.06
N TYR A 48 -0.98 0.93 6.06
CA TYR A 48 -1.43 -0.10 6.99
C TYR A 48 -2.18 0.52 8.16
N TRP A 49 -3.38 0.03 8.42
CA TRP A 49 -4.30 0.57 9.41
C TRP A 49 -5.12 -0.52 10.09
N ALA A 50 -5.87 -0.15 11.12
CA ALA A 50 -6.84 -1.03 11.76
C ALA A 50 -8.05 -0.24 12.27
N THR A 51 -9.19 -0.91 12.43
CA THR A 51 -10.43 -0.29 12.89
C THR A 51 -10.33 0.26 14.33
N TRP A 52 -9.42 -0.27 15.13
CA TRP A 52 -9.14 0.16 16.50
C TRP A 52 -8.06 1.23 16.62
N CYS A 53 -7.42 1.60 15.50
CA CYS A 53 -6.31 2.55 15.47
C CYS A 53 -6.82 3.98 15.29
N ALA A 54 -6.99 4.72 16.37
CA ALA A 54 -7.47 6.10 16.33
C ALA A 54 -6.61 7.04 15.47
N PRO A 55 -5.26 7.03 15.54
CA PRO A 55 -4.43 7.85 14.64
C PRO A 55 -4.61 7.50 13.16
N CYS A 56 -4.82 6.21 12.83
CA CYS A 56 -5.09 5.79 11.46
C CYS A 56 -6.38 6.39 10.91
N ILE A 57 -7.45 6.31 11.69
CA ILE A 57 -8.76 6.86 11.34
C ILE A 57 -8.70 8.39 11.21
N LYS A 58 -7.99 9.04 12.12
CA LYS A 58 -7.84 10.49 12.15
C LYS A 58 -7.13 11.04 10.90
N GLU A 59 -6.19 10.30 10.31
CA GLU A 59 -5.50 10.73 9.10
C GLU A 59 -6.30 10.49 7.80
N MET A 60 -7.33 9.64 7.83
CA MET A 60 -8.11 9.27 6.63
C MET A 60 -8.69 10.46 5.86
N PRO A 61 -9.27 11.50 6.49
CA PRO A 61 -9.72 12.67 5.73
C PRO A 61 -8.61 13.34 4.93
N SER A 62 -7.40 13.43 5.48
CA SER A 62 -6.25 13.99 4.76
C SER A 62 -5.77 13.09 3.61
N ILE A 63 -5.87 11.78 3.77
CA ILE A 63 -5.61 10.83 2.67
C ILE A 63 -6.61 11.06 1.54
N LYS A 64 -7.89 11.19 1.85
CA LYS A 64 -8.93 11.44 0.84
C LYS A 64 -8.72 12.74 0.09
N SER A 65 -8.34 13.79 0.80
CA SER A 65 -8.00 15.08 0.20
C SER A 65 -6.75 14.97 -0.69
N ALA A 66 -5.70 14.31 -0.22
CA ALA A 66 -4.47 14.09 -0.98
C ALA A 66 -4.73 13.26 -2.26
N GLU A 67 -5.53 12.21 -2.15
CA GLU A 67 -5.93 11.36 -3.28
C GLU A 67 -6.57 12.20 -4.41
N LYS A 68 -7.46 13.11 -4.04
CA LYS A 68 -8.10 14.03 -4.98
C LYS A 68 -7.12 15.03 -5.60
N ILE A 69 -6.25 15.63 -4.78
CA ILE A 69 -5.25 16.62 -5.26
C ILE A 69 -4.25 15.94 -6.21
N LEU A 70 -3.89 14.69 -5.96
CA LEU A 70 -2.90 13.94 -6.71
C LEU A 70 -3.50 13.09 -7.84
N GLU A 71 -4.76 13.29 -8.17
CA GLU A 71 -5.47 12.54 -9.21
C GLU A 71 -4.73 12.58 -10.55
N ASP A 72 -4.19 13.75 -10.94
CA ASP A 72 -3.44 13.93 -12.20
C ASP A 72 -1.97 13.48 -12.12
N TYR A 73 -1.54 12.97 -10.97
CA TYR A 73 -0.15 12.52 -10.73
C TYR A 73 -0.02 11.00 -10.66
N ASP A 74 -1.05 10.27 -11.06
CA ASP A 74 -1.08 8.81 -11.13
C ASP A 74 -0.77 8.12 -9.79
N TYR A 75 -1.26 8.68 -8.67
CA TYR A 75 -1.19 8.04 -7.37
C TYR A 75 -2.41 7.16 -7.09
N THR A 76 -2.16 5.98 -6.58
CA THR A 76 -3.19 5.10 -6.02
C THR A 76 -2.91 4.87 -4.54
N PHE A 77 -3.89 5.14 -3.69
CA PHE A 77 -3.82 4.88 -2.25
C PHE A 77 -4.54 3.57 -1.93
N LEU A 78 -3.84 2.66 -1.27
CA LEU A 78 -4.35 1.37 -0.80
C LEU A 78 -4.33 1.35 0.71
N LEU A 79 -5.47 1.12 1.34
CA LEU A 79 -5.60 1.02 2.79
C LEU A 79 -5.73 -0.45 3.18
N VAL A 80 -4.69 -0.98 3.80
CA VAL A 80 -4.54 -2.40 4.09
C VAL A 80 -4.69 -2.67 5.58
N SER A 81 -5.60 -3.58 5.94
CA SER A 81 -5.74 -4.10 7.30
C SER A 81 -5.55 -5.62 7.32
N ASP A 82 -5.05 -6.16 8.41
CA ASP A 82 -4.98 -7.62 8.63
C ASP A 82 -6.22 -8.17 9.35
N GLU A 83 -7.20 -7.32 9.62
CA GLU A 83 -8.48 -7.70 10.19
C GLU A 83 -9.35 -8.44 9.17
N THR A 84 -10.47 -9.02 9.64
CA THR A 84 -11.40 -9.71 8.74
C THR A 84 -12.06 -8.76 7.73
N VAL A 85 -12.42 -9.27 6.56
CA VAL A 85 -13.16 -8.51 5.54
C VAL A 85 -14.45 -7.93 6.14
N ASP A 86 -15.15 -8.67 7.01
CA ASP A 86 -16.38 -8.20 7.67
C ASP A 86 -16.12 -6.96 8.52
N LYS A 87 -15.05 -6.93 9.30
CA LYS A 87 -14.68 -5.75 10.10
C LYS A 87 -14.35 -4.54 9.23
N ILE A 88 -13.57 -4.74 8.17
CA ILE A 88 -13.20 -3.67 7.24
C ILE A 88 -14.46 -3.13 6.53
N SER A 89 -15.32 -4.02 6.03
CA SER A 89 -16.56 -3.66 5.34
C SER A 89 -17.53 -2.90 6.24
N LYS A 90 -17.67 -3.34 7.48
CA LYS A 90 -18.49 -2.65 8.48
C LYS A 90 -17.98 -1.24 8.74
N PHE A 91 -16.68 -1.08 8.92
CA PHE A 91 -16.02 0.22 9.07
C PHE A 91 -16.28 1.12 7.86
N LYS A 92 -16.04 0.61 6.65
CA LYS A 92 -16.30 1.34 5.40
C LYS A 92 -17.72 1.89 5.33
N ASN A 93 -18.70 1.06 5.64
CA ASN A 93 -20.11 1.44 5.61
C ASN A 93 -20.49 2.43 6.72
N GLU A 94 -19.96 2.24 7.93
CA GLU A 94 -20.25 3.09 9.08
C GLU A 94 -19.67 4.50 8.93
N PHE A 95 -18.42 4.61 8.45
CA PHE A 95 -17.73 5.90 8.28
C PHE A 95 -17.90 6.49 6.88
N ASN A 96 -18.52 5.77 5.97
CA ASN A 96 -18.77 6.21 4.59
C ASN A 96 -17.50 6.67 3.83
N PHE A 97 -16.40 5.97 4.05
CA PHE A 97 -15.16 6.18 3.30
C PHE A 97 -15.14 5.34 2.02
N ASP A 98 -14.80 5.98 0.91
CA ASP A 98 -14.61 5.34 -0.39
C ASP A 98 -13.11 5.27 -0.72
N PHE A 99 -12.43 4.30 -0.09
CA PHE A 99 -11.02 3.99 -0.35
C PHE A 99 -10.89 2.61 -1.00
N ASN A 100 -9.73 2.35 -1.59
CA ASN A 100 -9.32 1.00 -1.97
C ASN A 100 -8.90 0.23 -0.70
N PHE A 101 -9.87 -0.31 0.01
CA PHE A 101 -9.64 -1.13 1.19
C PHE A 101 -9.27 -2.55 0.79
N LEU A 102 -8.17 -3.05 1.35
CA LEU A 102 -7.68 -4.40 1.15
C LEU A 102 -7.44 -5.09 2.49
N LYS A 103 -7.56 -6.42 2.47
CA LYS A 103 -7.16 -7.27 3.57
C LYS A 103 -5.82 -7.93 3.27
N SER A 104 -4.91 -7.89 4.22
CA SER A 104 -3.72 -8.72 4.24
C SER A 104 -4.03 -10.08 4.87
N ASN A 105 -3.69 -11.17 4.21
CA ASN A 105 -3.78 -12.52 4.78
C ASN A 105 -2.61 -12.86 5.71
N LYS A 106 -1.63 -11.97 5.81
CA LYS A 106 -0.54 -12.04 6.78
C LYS A 106 -0.75 -10.98 7.86
N SER A 107 -0.50 -11.36 9.13
CA SER A 107 -0.57 -10.42 10.25
C SER A 107 0.49 -9.32 10.10
N PHE A 108 0.24 -8.15 10.65
CA PHE A 108 1.21 -7.06 10.66
C PHE A 108 2.50 -7.44 11.36
N GLU A 109 2.42 -8.22 12.44
CA GLU A 109 3.60 -8.75 13.12
C GLU A 109 4.47 -9.58 12.18
N THR A 110 3.87 -10.48 11.41
CA THR A 110 4.57 -11.30 10.41
C THR A 110 5.23 -10.43 9.32
N LEU A 111 4.61 -9.31 8.97
CA LEU A 111 5.14 -8.35 7.98
C LEU A 111 6.18 -7.38 8.57
N GLY A 112 6.48 -7.46 9.87
CA GLY A 112 7.38 -6.55 10.54
C GLY A 112 6.80 -5.15 10.78
N ILE A 113 5.47 -5.01 10.79
CA ILE A 113 4.77 -3.76 11.05
C ILE A 113 4.35 -3.75 12.52
N PHE A 114 5.04 -2.94 13.33
CA PHE A 114 4.84 -2.87 14.78
C PHE A 114 4.26 -1.54 15.25
N ALA A 115 4.19 -0.55 14.36
CA ALA A 115 3.59 0.75 14.64
C ALA A 115 2.57 1.09 13.56
N MET A 116 1.45 1.67 13.96
CA MET A 116 0.39 2.06 13.03
C MET A 116 -0.05 3.51 13.23
N PRO A 117 -0.35 4.20 12.14
CA PRO A 117 -0.21 3.74 10.76
C PRO A 117 1.25 3.63 10.33
N THR A 118 1.53 2.74 9.38
CA THR A 118 2.79 2.69 8.62
C THR A 118 2.42 2.74 7.15
N SER A 119 3.09 3.60 6.39
CA SER A 119 2.82 3.78 4.97
C SER A 119 4.07 3.60 4.13
N TYR A 120 3.94 2.88 3.04
CA TYR A 120 4.98 2.67 2.04
C TYR A 120 4.61 3.41 0.76
N ILE A 121 5.58 4.09 0.17
CA ILE A 121 5.42 4.77 -1.13
C ILE A 121 6.29 4.05 -2.16
N PHE A 122 5.67 3.59 -3.23
CA PHE A 122 6.34 2.93 -4.36
C PHE A 122 6.27 3.82 -5.60
N ASP A 123 7.35 3.84 -6.36
CA ASP A 123 7.38 4.51 -7.66
C ASP A 123 6.70 3.68 -8.77
N GLU A 124 6.71 4.19 -10.01
CA GLU A 124 6.08 3.53 -11.16
C GLU A 124 6.75 2.19 -11.51
N ASN A 125 7.96 1.94 -11.05
CA ASN A 125 8.69 0.69 -11.23
C ASN A 125 8.47 -0.29 -10.07
N GLY A 126 7.64 0.07 -9.09
CA GLY A 126 7.40 -0.73 -7.90
C GLY A 126 8.56 -0.72 -6.91
N GLN A 127 9.46 0.26 -6.99
CA GLN A 127 10.54 0.43 -6.03
C GLN A 127 10.04 1.22 -4.81
N LEU A 128 10.38 0.74 -3.62
CA LEU A 128 10.08 1.45 -2.38
C LEU A 128 10.94 2.70 -2.26
N ILE A 129 10.31 3.87 -2.29
CA ILE A 129 11.01 5.15 -2.23
C ILE A 129 10.92 5.81 -0.86
N GLU A 130 9.92 5.47 -0.07
CA GLU A 130 9.80 6.02 1.28
C GLU A 130 8.95 5.10 2.19
N THR A 131 9.31 5.07 3.47
CA THR A 131 8.52 4.49 4.55
C THR A 131 8.22 5.57 5.57
N ILE A 132 6.94 5.76 5.88
CA ILE A 132 6.46 6.73 6.86
C ILE A 132 5.85 5.95 8.03
N VAL A 133 6.38 6.15 9.22
CA VAL A 133 5.86 5.56 10.45
C VAL A 133 5.15 6.62 11.26
N GLY A 134 3.90 6.37 11.62
CA GLY A 134 3.04 7.30 12.33
C GLY A 134 2.12 8.11 11.41
N ALA A 135 1.11 8.73 12.01
CA ALA A 135 0.12 9.54 11.30
C ALA A 135 0.72 10.87 10.84
N ILE A 136 0.39 11.25 9.62
CA ILE A 136 0.78 12.53 9.03
C ILE A 136 -0.43 13.23 8.42
N GLN A 137 -0.26 14.50 8.11
CA GLN A 137 -1.22 15.28 7.32
C GLN A 137 -0.88 15.11 5.83
N TRP A 138 -1.51 14.18 5.16
CA TRP A 138 -1.22 13.82 3.76
C TRP A 138 -1.47 14.96 2.77
N ASP A 139 -2.45 15.81 3.04
CA ASP A 139 -2.82 16.96 2.21
C ASP A 139 -2.14 18.26 2.61
N SER A 140 -1.13 18.23 3.49
CA SER A 140 -0.30 19.40 3.76
C SER A 140 0.43 19.85 2.49
N GLU A 141 0.66 21.16 2.36
CA GLU A 141 1.39 21.72 1.22
C GLU A 141 2.76 21.07 1.04
N GLU A 142 3.49 20.88 2.15
CA GLU A 142 4.80 20.21 2.15
C GLU A 142 4.71 18.80 1.59
N MET A 143 3.76 17.98 2.08
CA MET A 143 3.62 16.60 1.65
C MET A 143 3.13 16.49 0.21
N ILE A 144 2.18 17.30 -0.20
CA ILE A 144 1.70 17.32 -1.58
C ILE A 144 2.83 17.71 -2.55
N ASN A 145 3.61 18.76 -2.23
CA ASN A 145 4.74 19.15 -3.06
C ASN A 145 5.80 18.04 -3.16
N LYS A 146 6.08 17.37 -2.05
CA LYS A 146 6.99 16.21 -2.02
C LYS A 146 6.48 15.10 -2.94
N LEU A 147 5.21 14.71 -2.82
CA LEU A 147 4.62 13.64 -3.64
C LEU A 147 4.59 13.98 -5.13
N LYS A 148 4.35 15.24 -5.48
CA LYS A 148 4.41 15.70 -6.88
C LYS A 148 5.80 15.61 -7.50
N MET A 149 6.85 15.64 -6.69
CA MET A 149 8.25 15.61 -7.14
C MET A 149 8.84 14.19 -7.18
N LEU A 150 8.17 13.22 -6.63
CA LEU A 150 8.62 11.83 -6.63
C LEU A 150 8.36 11.11 -8.00
#